data_a272c40d33e66efafc7731011144784e
#
_entry.id   a272c40d33e66efafc7731011144784e
#
_cell.length_a   1.000
_cell.length_b   1.000
_cell.length_c   1.000
_cell.angle_alpha   90.00
_cell.angle_beta   90.00
_cell.angle_gamma   90.00
#
_symmetry.space_group_name_H-M   'P 1'
#
loop_
_entity.id
_entity.type
_entity.pdbx_description
1 polymer ?
#
loop_
_entity_poly.entity_id
_entity_poly.type
_entity_poly.pdbx_seq_one_letter_code
_entity_poly.pdbx_strand_id
1 'polypeptide(L)'
;MQRVVGTTTQLWRRVELDARPDGVPEWGRRAFRRFSADVESAALFFPCVFGVEAFREDGLRFVFVESDDNPEDLEGLAHALAEFVRTSPDFGRYVSLVAFFGGTQERDLDEWEDAFWRVLQLLHEFDPEPWPDEIPMEPEDDQWEFCFAGTPMFVVCNTPAHRHRRSRNGLGLTITFQPRWVFQGIEGHTPAGQKSRRTIRARIDRYDTLPPSPRLGVYGAAGNREWQQYFLPDDNETPPRERCPLHIVGDREGG
;
A
#
# COMPACT_ATOMS: atom_id res chain seq x y z
N MET A 1 -9.07 36.14 -4.97
CA MET A 1 -8.45 34.89 -5.40
C MET A 1 -7.86 34.24 -4.15
N GLN A 2 -8.65 33.43 -3.45
CA GLN A 2 -8.19 32.70 -2.27
C GLN A 2 -7.25 31.59 -2.78
N ARG A 3 -5.99 31.61 -2.32
CA ARG A 3 -5.09 30.46 -2.46
C ARG A 3 -5.78 29.28 -1.78
N VAL A 4 -6.14 28.27 -2.56
CA VAL A 4 -6.44 26.93 -2.04
C VAL A 4 -5.17 26.49 -1.32
N VAL A 5 -5.27 26.29 -0.02
CA VAL A 5 -4.17 25.83 0.84
C VAL A 5 -3.80 24.45 0.32
N GLY A 6 -2.52 24.28 -0.02
CA GLY A 6 -1.98 23.06 -0.63
C GLY A 6 -2.32 21.81 0.16
N THR A 7 -2.40 20.75 -0.59
CA THR A 7 -2.64 19.36 -0.20
C THR A 7 -1.93 19.02 1.10
N THR A 8 -2.69 18.54 2.06
CA THR A 8 -2.21 18.31 3.42
C THR A 8 -1.25 17.11 3.41
N THR A 9 0.03 17.37 3.54
CA THR A 9 1.08 16.36 3.79
C THR A 9 0.98 15.76 5.20
N GLN A 10 -0.13 15.96 5.89
CA GLN A 10 -0.29 15.55 7.28
C GLN A 10 -0.49 14.05 7.40
N LEU A 11 0.32 13.43 8.24
CA LEU A 11 0.15 12.06 8.69
C LEU A 11 -0.86 12.02 9.84
N TRP A 12 -2.06 11.53 9.55
CA TRP A 12 -3.12 11.40 10.55
C TRP A 12 -2.99 10.09 11.33
N ARG A 13 -3.24 10.18 12.62
CA ARG A 13 -3.41 9.00 13.49
C ARG A 13 -4.88 8.58 13.54
N ARG A 14 -5.12 7.30 13.85
CA ARG A 14 -6.48 6.79 14.04
C ARG A 14 -7.27 7.62 15.07
N VAL A 15 -6.68 7.85 16.22
CA VAL A 15 -7.34 8.58 17.33
C VAL A 15 -7.72 10.02 16.95
N GLU A 16 -6.95 10.67 16.08
CA GLU A 16 -7.27 12.00 15.55
C GLU A 16 -8.45 11.92 14.58
N LEU A 17 -8.46 10.93 13.68
CA LEU A 17 -9.54 10.74 12.71
C LEU A 17 -10.87 10.36 13.37
N ASP A 18 -10.83 9.59 14.45
CA ASP A 18 -12.01 9.25 15.28
C ASP A 18 -12.62 10.50 15.91
N ALA A 19 -11.81 11.50 16.25
CA ALA A 19 -12.25 12.80 16.76
C ALA A 19 -12.83 13.74 15.68
N ARG A 20 -12.84 13.33 14.41
CA ARG A 20 -13.34 14.08 13.25
C ARG A 20 -12.70 15.47 13.10
N PRO A 21 -11.38 15.55 12.90
CA PRO A 21 -10.67 16.81 12.84
C PRO A 21 -11.10 17.62 11.62
N ASP A 22 -10.99 18.94 11.72
CA ASP A 22 -11.04 19.82 10.56
C ASP A 22 -9.84 19.51 9.63
N GLY A 23 -9.98 19.74 8.33
CA GLY A 23 -8.93 19.49 7.34
C GLY A 23 -8.96 18.11 6.66
N VAL A 24 -9.75 17.16 7.15
CA VAL A 24 -10.00 15.90 6.43
C VAL A 24 -11.22 16.06 5.52
N PRO A 25 -11.10 15.81 4.21
CA PRO A 25 -12.22 15.94 3.28
C PRO A 25 -13.32 14.90 3.59
N GLU A 26 -14.56 15.19 3.25
CA GLU A 26 -15.69 14.30 3.59
C GLU A 26 -15.57 12.92 2.89
N TRP A 27 -15.03 12.87 1.67
CA TRP A 27 -14.73 11.61 1.01
C TRP A 27 -13.68 10.80 1.78
N GLY A 28 -12.67 11.47 2.32
CA GLY A 28 -11.61 10.84 3.13
C GLY A 28 -12.15 10.29 4.45
N ARG A 29 -13.05 11.03 5.11
CA ARG A 29 -13.76 10.54 6.31
C ARG A 29 -14.58 9.29 6.01
N ARG A 30 -15.23 9.22 4.84
CA ARG A 30 -15.97 8.03 4.41
C ARG A 30 -15.05 6.85 4.15
N ALA A 31 -13.93 7.08 3.45
CA ALA A 31 -12.93 6.05 3.17
C ALA A 31 -12.35 5.48 4.47
N PHE A 32 -11.93 6.33 5.39
CA PHE A 32 -11.44 5.92 6.71
C PHE A 32 -12.47 5.12 7.51
N ARG A 33 -13.73 5.60 7.60
CA ARG A 33 -14.80 4.85 8.30
C ARG A 33 -15.04 3.47 7.72
N ARG A 34 -15.02 3.34 6.38
CA ARG A 34 -15.17 2.03 5.72
C ARG A 34 -13.99 1.13 6.04
N PHE A 35 -12.77 1.63 5.92
CA PHE A 35 -11.54 0.90 6.25
C PHE A 35 -11.57 0.42 7.71
N SER A 36 -11.88 1.30 8.66
CA SER A 36 -11.97 0.97 10.08
C SER A 36 -13.01 -0.12 10.34
N ALA A 37 -14.20 -0.01 9.74
CA ALA A 37 -15.26 -1.01 9.89
C ALA A 37 -14.85 -2.39 9.34
N ASP A 38 -14.10 -2.43 8.23
CA ASP A 38 -13.61 -3.69 7.66
C ASP A 38 -12.51 -4.30 8.56
N VAL A 39 -11.58 -3.50 9.09
CA VAL A 39 -10.48 -3.96 9.96
C VAL A 39 -10.99 -4.42 11.34
N GLU A 40 -12.00 -3.75 11.90
CA GLU A 40 -12.57 -4.05 13.22
C GLU A 40 -13.72 -5.08 13.18
N SER A 41 -14.10 -5.55 12.01
CA SER A 41 -15.23 -6.49 11.85
C SER A 41 -15.04 -7.76 12.67
N ALA A 42 -15.97 -8.01 13.60
CA ALA A 42 -16.04 -9.26 14.35
C ALA A 42 -16.75 -10.37 13.58
N ALA A 43 -17.59 -10.02 12.61
CA ALA A 43 -18.35 -10.98 11.80
C ALA A 43 -17.50 -11.60 10.70
N LEU A 44 -16.58 -10.82 10.14
CA LEU A 44 -15.69 -11.23 9.07
C LEU A 44 -14.28 -10.70 9.32
N PHE A 45 -13.42 -11.54 9.85
CA PHE A 45 -12.07 -11.14 10.25
C PHE A 45 -11.24 -10.65 9.07
N PHE A 46 -10.74 -9.44 9.20
CA PHE A 46 -9.85 -8.84 8.21
C PHE A 46 -8.63 -9.76 7.96
N PRO A 47 -8.23 -9.99 6.70
CA PRO A 47 -7.21 -10.99 6.38
C PRO A 47 -5.85 -10.74 7.01
N CYS A 48 -5.32 -9.52 6.90
CA CYS A 48 -4.00 -9.17 7.42
C CYS A 48 -4.02 -9.06 8.95
N VAL A 49 -3.49 -10.08 9.65
CA VAL A 49 -3.41 -10.10 11.12
C VAL A 49 -2.53 -8.97 11.66
N PHE A 50 -1.45 -8.63 10.95
CA PHE A 50 -0.53 -7.57 11.32
C PHE A 50 -1.14 -6.19 11.11
N GLY A 51 -1.92 -6.00 10.04
CA GLY A 51 -2.68 -4.78 9.80
C GLY A 51 -3.73 -4.53 10.89
N VAL A 52 -4.41 -5.59 11.36
CA VAL A 52 -5.36 -5.49 12.49
C VAL A 52 -4.65 -5.09 13.78
N GLU A 53 -3.48 -5.68 14.05
CA GLU A 53 -2.67 -5.34 15.24
C GLU A 53 -2.18 -3.89 15.14
N ALA A 54 -1.58 -3.50 14.01
CA ALA A 54 -1.14 -2.13 13.77
C ALA A 54 -2.27 -1.10 13.93
N PHE A 55 -3.48 -1.41 13.44
CA PHE A 55 -4.63 -0.53 13.60
C PHE A 55 -5.03 -0.36 15.07
N ARG A 56 -5.03 -1.44 15.84
CA ARG A 56 -5.39 -1.42 17.27
C ARG A 56 -4.38 -0.68 18.12
N GLU A 57 -3.11 -0.82 17.82
CA GLU A 57 -1.99 -0.23 18.56
C GLU A 57 -1.59 1.17 18.03
N ASP A 58 -2.42 1.77 17.16
CA ASP A 58 -2.18 3.08 16.56
C ASP A 58 -0.84 3.15 15.77
N GLY A 59 -0.40 2.03 15.21
CA GLY A 59 0.78 1.92 14.35
C GLY A 59 0.53 2.37 12.91
N LEU A 60 -0.73 2.55 12.50
CA LEU A 60 -1.05 3.06 11.17
C LEU A 60 -1.00 4.58 11.13
N ARG A 61 -0.61 5.09 9.96
CA ARG A 61 -0.77 6.50 9.59
C ARG A 61 -1.62 6.59 8.34
N PHE A 62 -2.37 7.68 8.22
CA PHE A 62 -3.31 7.90 7.13
C PHE A 62 -3.02 9.24 6.45
N VAL A 63 -3.11 9.25 5.13
CA VAL A 63 -2.99 10.46 4.32
C VAL A 63 -4.14 10.49 3.31
N PHE A 64 -4.61 11.69 2.98
CA PHE A 64 -5.69 11.92 2.02
C PHE A 64 -5.15 12.72 0.86
N VAL A 65 -5.20 12.14 -0.34
CA VAL A 65 -4.67 12.68 -1.59
C VAL A 65 -5.84 13.00 -2.50
N GLU A 66 -5.98 14.24 -2.98
CA GLU A 66 -7.16 14.64 -3.78
C GLU A 66 -7.20 13.94 -5.13
N SER A 67 -6.06 13.77 -5.79
CA SER A 67 -5.99 13.15 -7.12
C SER A 67 -4.81 12.19 -7.27
N ASP A 68 -5.02 11.12 -8.04
CA ASP A 68 -3.99 10.13 -8.42
C ASP A 68 -3.25 10.50 -9.72
N ASP A 69 -3.58 11.64 -10.32
CA ASP A 69 -2.99 12.13 -11.59
C ASP A 69 -2.46 13.58 -11.50
N ASN A 70 -2.64 14.26 -10.36
CA ASN A 70 -2.09 15.60 -10.15
C ASN A 70 -0.69 15.51 -9.53
N PRO A 71 0.37 16.00 -10.22
CA PRO A 71 1.73 15.95 -9.68
C PRO A 71 1.92 16.65 -8.33
N GLU A 72 1.23 17.78 -8.08
CA GLU A 72 1.34 18.50 -6.79
C GLU A 72 0.78 17.66 -5.62
N ASP A 73 -0.32 16.92 -5.86
CA ASP A 73 -0.90 16.03 -4.86
C ASP A 73 0.03 14.83 -4.58
N LEU A 74 0.69 14.32 -5.62
CA LEU A 74 1.61 13.19 -5.49
C LEU A 74 2.96 13.61 -4.90
N GLU A 75 3.44 14.81 -5.15
CA GLU A 75 4.58 15.39 -4.43
C GLU A 75 4.26 15.54 -2.93
N GLY A 76 3.03 15.97 -2.60
CA GLY A 76 2.52 15.98 -1.23
C GLY A 76 2.54 14.59 -0.58
N LEU A 77 2.12 13.56 -1.32
CA LEU A 77 2.19 12.16 -0.85
C LEU A 77 3.64 11.71 -0.66
N ALA A 78 4.55 12.06 -1.57
CA ALA A 78 5.98 11.76 -1.45
C ALA A 78 6.58 12.34 -0.17
N HIS A 79 6.28 13.60 0.14
CA HIS A 79 6.70 14.23 1.40
C HIS A 79 6.13 13.52 2.64
N ALA A 80 4.83 13.15 2.61
CA ALA A 80 4.20 12.40 3.71
C ALA A 80 4.83 11.01 3.88
N LEU A 81 5.14 10.32 2.77
CA LEU A 81 5.78 9.00 2.81
C LEU A 81 7.21 9.08 3.35
N ALA A 82 8.00 10.11 2.97
CA ALA A 82 9.34 10.35 3.52
C ALA A 82 9.28 10.62 5.03
N GLU A 83 8.34 11.44 5.49
CA GLU A 83 8.12 11.69 6.91
C GLU A 83 7.71 10.42 7.65
N PHE A 84 6.83 9.60 7.06
CA PHE A 84 6.44 8.31 7.61
C PHE A 84 7.65 7.36 7.73
N VAL A 85 8.47 7.24 6.70
CA VAL A 85 9.69 6.40 6.73
C VAL A 85 10.59 6.81 7.89
N ARG A 86 10.83 8.12 8.02
CA ARG A 86 11.71 8.68 9.05
C ARG A 86 11.21 8.44 10.47
N THR A 87 9.88 8.49 10.70
CA THR A 87 9.28 8.46 12.04
C THR A 87 8.68 7.10 12.43
N SER A 88 8.39 6.25 11.46
CA SER A 88 7.69 4.98 11.68
C SER A 88 8.37 3.99 12.64
N PRO A 89 9.71 3.97 12.80
CA PRO A 89 10.35 3.09 13.80
C PRO A 89 9.85 3.33 15.24
N ASP A 90 9.37 4.54 15.53
CA ASP A 90 8.87 4.93 16.85
C ASP A 90 7.39 4.58 17.07
N PHE A 91 6.66 4.13 16.03
CA PHE A 91 5.21 3.89 16.13
C PHE A 91 4.86 2.50 16.64
N GLY A 92 5.82 1.58 16.73
CA GLY A 92 5.61 0.22 17.20
C GLY A 92 6.17 -0.84 16.24
N ARG A 93 5.80 -2.09 16.50
CA ARG A 93 6.33 -3.24 15.74
C ARG A 93 5.75 -3.34 14.33
N TYR A 94 4.45 -3.13 14.20
CA TYR A 94 3.75 -3.21 12.91
C TYR A 94 3.23 -1.84 12.53
N VAL A 95 3.72 -1.33 11.43
CA VAL A 95 3.37 0.01 10.97
C VAL A 95 3.07 -0.01 9.47
N SER A 96 2.21 0.88 9.02
CA SER A 96 1.96 1.12 7.60
C SER A 96 1.43 2.53 7.40
N LEU A 97 1.72 3.11 6.24
CA LEU A 97 1.04 4.29 5.74
C LEU A 97 -0.09 3.85 4.80
N VAL A 98 -1.30 4.34 5.05
CA VAL A 98 -2.47 4.12 4.20
C VAL A 98 -2.83 5.43 3.51
N ALA A 99 -2.63 5.50 2.20
CA ALA A 99 -2.98 6.64 1.37
C ALA A 99 -4.35 6.40 0.73
N PHE A 100 -5.33 7.23 1.07
CA PHE A 100 -6.64 7.26 0.43
C PHE A 100 -6.64 8.34 -0.64
N PHE A 101 -7.17 8.00 -1.82
CA PHE A 101 -7.27 8.94 -2.92
C PHE A 101 -8.72 9.35 -3.13
N GLY A 102 -8.90 10.65 -3.40
CA GLY A 102 -10.15 11.23 -3.84
C GLY A 102 -10.47 10.84 -5.28
N GLY A 103 -11.50 11.47 -5.80
CA GLY A 103 -11.96 11.22 -7.16
C GLY A 103 -13.19 10.31 -7.19
N THR A 104 -14.05 10.60 -8.17
CA THR A 104 -15.32 9.89 -8.40
C THR A 104 -15.35 9.19 -9.74
N GLN A 105 -14.19 9.06 -10.41
CA GLN A 105 -14.13 8.44 -11.73
C GLN A 105 -14.41 6.94 -11.62
N GLU A 106 -15.40 6.50 -12.38
CA GLU A 106 -15.60 5.07 -12.62
C GLU A 106 -14.49 4.60 -13.57
N ARG A 107 -13.71 3.63 -13.12
CA ARG A 107 -12.63 3.00 -13.88
C ARG A 107 -12.80 1.49 -13.81
N ASP A 108 -12.43 0.79 -14.86
CA ASP A 108 -12.30 -0.66 -14.82
C ASP A 108 -11.02 -1.08 -14.06
N LEU A 109 -10.79 -2.38 -13.98
CA LEU A 109 -9.68 -2.91 -13.19
C LEU A 109 -8.32 -2.58 -13.79
N ASP A 110 -8.21 -2.60 -15.12
CA ASP A 110 -6.98 -2.31 -15.86
C ASP A 110 -6.62 -0.82 -15.74
N GLU A 111 -7.62 0.06 -15.86
CA GLU A 111 -7.44 1.51 -15.65
C GLU A 111 -6.99 1.84 -14.22
N TRP A 112 -7.49 1.10 -13.21
CA TRP A 112 -7.03 1.23 -11.84
C TRP A 112 -5.60 0.70 -11.65
N GLU A 113 -5.24 -0.39 -12.32
CA GLU A 113 -3.87 -0.91 -12.29
C GLU A 113 -2.90 0.11 -12.89
N ASP A 114 -3.26 0.72 -14.03
CA ASP A 114 -2.44 1.76 -14.66
C ASP A 114 -2.31 3.02 -13.78
N ALA A 115 -3.39 3.42 -13.11
CA ALA A 115 -3.35 4.53 -12.15
C ALA A 115 -2.43 4.21 -10.96
N PHE A 116 -2.52 3.02 -10.41
CA PHE A 116 -1.65 2.56 -9.32
C PHE A 116 -0.17 2.62 -9.70
N TRP A 117 0.19 2.07 -10.86
CA TRP A 117 1.59 2.06 -11.31
C TRP A 117 2.11 3.46 -11.64
N ARG A 118 1.26 4.35 -12.17
CA ARG A 118 1.60 5.76 -12.38
C ARG A 118 1.91 6.47 -11.06
N VAL A 119 1.12 6.21 -10.00
CA VAL A 119 1.41 6.76 -8.67
C VAL A 119 2.77 6.28 -8.17
N LEU A 120 3.09 4.99 -8.28
CA LEU A 120 4.40 4.47 -7.85
C LEU A 120 5.55 5.04 -8.68
N GLN A 121 5.34 5.24 -9.98
CA GLN A 121 6.34 5.85 -10.86
C GLN A 121 6.65 7.30 -10.44
N LEU A 122 5.61 8.11 -10.19
CA LEU A 122 5.80 9.49 -9.76
C LEU A 122 6.39 9.57 -8.35
N LEU A 123 6.03 8.67 -7.44
CA LEU A 123 6.69 8.58 -6.15
C LEU A 123 8.19 8.28 -6.32
N HIS A 124 8.55 7.34 -7.19
CA HIS A 124 9.96 7.06 -7.48
C HIS A 124 10.71 8.28 -8.05
N GLU A 125 10.04 9.07 -8.91
CA GLU A 125 10.60 10.31 -9.46
C GLU A 125 10.78 11.42 -8.42
N PHE A 126 9.93 11.44 -7.38
CA PHE A 126 9.99 12.38 -6.26
C PHE A 126 10.79 11.83 -5.06
N ASP A 127 11.39 10.64 -5.17
CA ASP A 127 12.15 10.04 -4.08
C ASP A 127 13.32 10.96 -3.68
N PRO A 128 13.42 11.36 -2.40
CA PRO A 128 14.53 12.19 -1.94
C PRO A 128 15.86 11.44 -1.82
N GLU A 129 15.84 10.12 -1.82
CA GLU A 129 17.01 9.28 -1.65
C GLU A 129 17.24 8.37 -2.89
N PRO A 130 18.48 8.02 -3.20
CA PRO A 130 18.75 7.09 -4.28
C PRO A 130 18.20 5.68 -3.97
N TRP A 131 18.07 4.86 -5.01
CA TRP A 131 17.71 3.46 -4.84
C TRP A 131 18.75 2.74 -3.98
N PRO A 132 18.35 1.95 -2.95
CA PRO A 132 19.29 1.27 -2.07
C PRO A 132 20.16 0.24 -2.82
N ASP A 133 21.47 0.26 -2.60
CA ASP A 133 22.44 -0.65 -3.25
C ASP A 133 22.15 -2.14 -2.97
N GLU A 134 21.55 -2.45 -1.81
CA GLU A 134 21.21 -3.81 -1.40
C GLU A 134 19.94 -4.36 -2.07
N ILE A 135 19.16 -3.53 -2.74
CA ILE A 135 17.94 -3.97 -3.43
C ILE A 135 18.18 -3.97 -4.94
N PRO A 136 18.02 -5.11 -5.62
CA PRO A 136 18.17 -5.18 -7.06
C PRO A 136 17.31 -4.14 -7.79
N MET A 137 17.84 -3.50 -8.82
CA MET A 137 17.06 -2.57 -9.66
C MET A 137 16.15 -3.30 -10.65
N GLU A 138 16.46 -4.56 -10.96
CA GLU A 138 15.73 -5.38 -11.92
C GLU A 138 14.49 -5.99 -11.25
N PRO A 139 13.25 -5.62 -11.67
CA PRO A 139 12.02 -6.14 -11.04
C PRO A 139 11.83 -7.66 -11.17
N GLU A 140 12.59 -8.30 -12.05
CA GLU A 140 12.57 -9.74 -12.25
C GLU A 140 13.45 -10.49 -11.23
N ASP A 141 14.19 -9.80 -10.39
CA ASP A 141 14.94 -10.41 -9.29
C ASP A 141 13.99 -10.79 -8.14
N ASP A 142 14.26 -11.94 -7.52
CA ASP A 142 13.44 -12.47 -6.41
C ASP A 142 13.51 -11.60 -5.13
N GLN A 143 14.55 -10.75 -5.04
CA GLN A 143 14.77 -9.83 -3.92
C GLN A 143 14.41 -8.37 -4.27
N TRP A 144 13.86 -8.13 -5.45
CA TRP A 144 13.37 -6.81 -5.79
C TRP A 144 12.14 -6.44 -4.96
N GLU A 145 12.08 -5.19 -4.58
CA GLU A 145 10.97 -4.59 -3.88
C GLU A 145 10.92 -3.08 -4.18
N PHE A 146 9.73 -2.49 -4.17
CA PHE A 146 9.59 -1.05 -4.28
C PHE A 146 10.33 -0.37 -3.13
N CYS A 147 11.13 0.65 -3.44
CA CYS A 147 11.87 1.41 -2.45
C CYS A 147 11.43 2.88 -2.49
N PHE A 148 11.42 3.51 -1.31
CA PHE A 148 11.21 4.94 -1.18
C PHE A 148 11.93 5.47 0.07
N ALA A 149 12.59 6.63 -0.05
CA ALA A 149 13.40 7.23 1.01
C ALA A 149 14.39 6.20 1.63
N GLY A 150 15.10 5.48 0.78
CA GLY A 150 16.07 4.45 1.17
C GLY A 150 15.48 3.21 1.85
N THR A 151 14.15 3.02 1.85
CA THR A 151 13.49 1.92 2.55
C THR A 151 12.69 1.03 1.60
N PRO A 152 13.00 -0.29 1.54
CA PRO A 152 12.20 -1.24 0.79
C PRO A 152 10.83 -1.45 1.44
N MET A 153 9.79 -1.57 0.60
CA MET A 153 8.40 -1.59 1.04
C MET A 153 7.56 -2.62 0.29
N PHE A 154 6.79 -3.39 1.03
CA PHE A 154 5.65 -4.10 0.48
C PHE A 154 4.50 -3.14 0.24
N VAL A 155 3.96 -3.12 -0.98
CA VAL A 155 2.87 -2.22 -1.36
C VAL A 155 1.59 -3.00 -1.64
N VAL A 156 0.46 -2.47 -1.21
CA VAL A 156 -0.86 -3.08 -1.43
C VAL A 156 -1.80 -2.06 -2.04
N CYS A 157 -2.42 -2.43 -3.17
CA CYS A 157 -3.45 -1.63 -3.82
C CYS A 157 -4.84 -2.18 -3.56
N ASN A 158 -5.78 -1.28 -3.25
CA ASN A 158 -7.21 -1.56 -3.17
C ASN A 158 -7.97 -0.59 -4.07
N THR A 159 -9.02 -1.08 -4.75
CA THR A 159 -9.84 -0.26 -5.67
C THR A 159 -11.31 -0.61 -5.61
N PRO A 160 -12.22 0.28 -6.06
CA PRO A 160 -13.66 -0.04 -6.16
C PRO A 160 -13.99 -1.15 -7.16
N ALA A 161 -13.09 -1.42 -8.13
CA ALA A 161 -13.31 -2.42 -9.16
C ALA A 161 -13.14 -3.86 -8.64
N HIS A 162 -12.45 -4.06 -7.51
CA HIS A 162 -12.35 -5.38 -6.89
C HIS A 162 -13.70 -5.78 -6.25
N ARG A 163 -14.42 -6.68 -6.89
CA ARG A 163 -15.75 -7.17 -6.47
C ARG A 163 -15.67 -8.56 -5.83
N HIS A 164 -14.80 -9.42 -6.33
CA HIS A 164 -14.60 -10.78 -5.85
C HIS A 164 -13.50 -10.87 -4.80
N ARG A 165 -12.44 -10.06 -4.93
CA ARG A 165 -11.41 -9.89 -3.90
C ARG A 165 -11.78 -8.76 -2.94
N ARG A 166 -12.70 -9.03 -2.04
CA ARG A 166 -13.07 -8.06 -1.01
C ARG A 166 -11.88 -7.54 -0.22
N SER A 167 -10.84 -8.37 -0.02
CA SER A 167 -9.58 -8.00 0.62
C SER A 167 -8.79 -6.91 -0.13
N ARG A 168 -9.16 -6.65 -1.39
CA ARG A 168 -8.61 -5.60 -2.26
C ARG A 168 -9.66 -4.55 -2.63
N ASN A 169 -10.86 -4.61 -2.06
CA ASN A 169 -11.89 -3.60 -2.30
C ASN A 169 -11.62 -2.33 -1.48
N GLY A 170 -11.91 -1.18 -2.08
CA GLY A 170 -11.85 0.14 -1.45
C GLY A 170 -12.98 1.04 -1.95
N LEU A 171 -13.24 2.18 -1.29
CA LEU A 171 -14.21 3.18 -1.79
C LEU A 171 -13.63 4.04 -2.93
N GLY A 172 -12.33 4.11 -3.04
CA GLY A 172 -11.52 4.74 -4.06
C GLY A 172 -10.19 4.01 -4.13
N LEU A 173 -9.25 4.50 -4.93
CA LEU A 173 -7.88 4.02 -4.88
C LEU A 173 -7.37 4.16 -3.45
N THR A 174 -6.80 3.09 -2.94
CA THR A 174 -6.15 3.07 -1.63
C THR A 174 -4.84 2.33 -1.78
N ILE A 175 -3.75 2.96 -1.38
CA ILE A 175 -2.42 2.35 -1.43
C ILE A 175 -1.86 2.28 -0.01
N THR A 176 -1.43 1.08 0.39
CA THR A 176 -0.80 0.84 1.69
C THR A 176 0.68 0.55 1.48
N PHE A 177 1.53 1.34 2.12
CA PHE A 177 2.98 1.19 2.12
C PHE A 177 3.41 0.59 3.44
N GLN A 178 4.12 -0.53 3.39
CA GLN A 178 4.58 -1.24 4.58
C GLN A 178 6.09 -1.47 4.51
N PRO A 179 6.89 -0.84 5.39
CA PRO A 179 8.34 -1.03 5.41
C PRO A 179 8.71 -2.50 5.60
N ARG A 180 9.71 -3.00 4.87
CA ARG A 180 10.16 -4.39 4.92
C ARG A 180 10.58 -4.83 6.32
N TRP A 181 11.16 -3.95 7.11
CA TRP A 181 11.64 -4.28 8.45
C TRP A 181 10.52 -4.77 9.40
N VAL A 182 9.25 -4.44 9.16
CA VAL A 182 8.12 -4.94 9.98
C VAL A 182 7.96 -6.46 9.91
N PHE A 183 8.53 -7.10 8.89
CA PHE A 183 8.49 -8.55 8.72
C PHE A 183 9.66 -9.29 9.40
N GLN A 184 10.57 -8.58 10.08
CA GLN A 184 11.66 -9.22 10.81
C GLN A 184 11.14 -10.21 11.85
N GLY A 185 11.67 -11.45 11.81
CA GLY A 185 11.25 -12.55 12.67
C GLY A 185 9.97 -13.28 12.25
N ILE A 186 9.30 -12.79 11.19
CA ILE A 186 8.10 -13.42 10.58
C ILE A 186 8.28 -13.64 9.07
N GLU A 187 9.53 -13.71 8.63
CA GLU A 187 9.85 -14.00 7.23
C GLU A 187 9.25 -15.34 6.80
N GLY A 188 8.98 -15.48 5.50
CA GLY A 188 8.26 -16.64 4.98
C GLY A 188 8.89 -18.00 5.26
N HIS A 189 10.21 -18.06 5.53
CA HIS A 189 10.94 -19.27 5.88
C HIS A 189 10.89 -19.61 7.39
N THR A 190 10.52 -18.64 8.26
CA THR A 190 10.45 -18.87 9.70
C THR A 190 9.17 -19.63 10.10
N PRO A 191 9.16 -20.41 11.20
CA PRO A 191 7.94 -21.04 11.69
C PRO A 191 6.82 -20.05 12.02
N ALA A 192 7.17 -18.88 12.56
CA ALA A 192 6.22 -17.81 12.87
C ALA A 192 5.60 -17.22 11.59
N GLY A 193 6.43 -16.93 10.58
CA GLY A 193 5.97 -16.42 9.28
C GLY A 193 5.09 -17.44 8.55
N GLN A 194 5.46 -18.72 8.55
CA GLN A 194 4.65 -19.79 7.96
C GLN A 194 3.28 -19.91 8.65
N LYS A 195 3.25 -19.82 9.99
CA LYS A 195 1.98 -19.83 10.76
C LYS A 195 1.11 -18.63 10.39
N SER A 196 1.69 -17.43 10.36
CA SER A 196 0.98 -16.20 10.03
C SER A 196 0.41 -16.26 8.60
N ARG A 197 1.19 -16.71 7.63
CA ARG A 197 0.74 -16.88 6.25
C ARG A 197 -0.41 -17.87 6.11
N ARG A 198 -0.35 -19.02 6.81
CA ARG A 198 -1.48 -19.96 6.85
C ARG A 198 -2.74 -19.29 7.39
N THR A 199 -2.61 -18.53 8.48
CA THR A 199 -3.74 -17.80 9.08
C THR A 199 -4.30 -16.75 8.11
N ILE A 200 -3.44 -15.96 7.48
CA ILE A 200 -3.85 -14.93 6.50
C ILE A 200 -4.57 -15.57 5.32
N ARG A 201 -4.01 -16.64 4.73
CA ARG A 201 -4.65 -17.35 3.60
C ARG A 201 -6.01 -17.95 3.98
N ALA A 202 -6.12 -18.54 5.16
CA ALA A 202 -7.40 -19.07 5.66
C ALA A 202 -8.44 -17.96 5.93
N ARG A 203 -7.98 -16.74 6.26
CA ARG A 203 -8.87 -15.57 6.37
C ARG A 203 -9.27 -15.03 5.01
N ILE A 204 -8.35 -14.94 4.05
CA ILE A 204 -8.65 -14.54 2.66
C ILE A 204 -9.71 -15.46 2.08
N ASP A 205 -9.57 -16.77 2.23
CA ASP A 205 -10.51 -17.79 1.73
C ASP A 205 -11.94 -17.64 2.27
N ARG A 206 -12.09 -16.99 3.42
CA ARG A 206 -13.40 -16.68 4.03
C ARG A 206 -13.87 -15.26 3.75
N TYR A 207 -12.93 -14.36 3.46
CA TYR A 207 -13.19 -12.94 3.28
C TYR A 207 -13.54 -12.59 1.84
N ASP A 208 -12.83 -13.20 0.89
CA ASP A 208 -13.05 -13.07 -0.54
C ASP A 208 -14.07 -14.09 -1.03
N THR A 209 -14.64 -13.86 -2.21
CA THR A 209 -15.48 -14.86 -2.89
C THR A 209 -14.67 -15.81 -3.78
N LEU A 210 -13.35 -15.64 -3.79
CA LEU A 210 -12.35 -16.43 -4.52
C LEU A 210 -11.33 -17.03 -3.55
N PRO A 211 -10.68 -18.14 -3.93
CA PRO A 211 -9.49 -18.61 -3.22
C PRO A 211 -8.36 -17.55 -3.22
N PRO A 212 -7.42 -17.66 -2.26
CA PRO A 212 -6.23 -16.80 -2.27
C PRO A 212 -5.52 -16.80 -3.62
N SER A 213 -5.05 -15.63 -4.06
CA SER A 213 -4.36 -15.51 -5.34
C SER A 213 -3.12 -16.41 -5.38
N PRO A 214 -2.86 -17.11 -6.51
CA PRO A 214 -1.64 -17.86 -6.72
C PRO A 214 -0.38 -16.98 -6.73
N ARG A 215 -0.54 -15.65 -6.98
CA ARG A 215 0.57 -14.68 -6.97
C ARG A 215 1.08 -14.35 -5.55
N LEU A 216 0.32 -14.67 -4.50
CA LEU A 216 0.75 -14.43 -3.12
C LEU A 216 1.92 -15.37 -2.78
N GLY A 217 3.13 -14.90 -2.97
CA GLY A 217 4.38 -15.63 -2.82
C GLY A 217 5.07 -15.41 -1.48
N VAL A 218 6.38 -15.63 -1.49
CA VAL A 218 7.32 -15.37 -0.39
C VAL A 218 8.45 -14.53 -0.95
N TYR A 219 8.70 -13.39 -0.34
CA TYR A 219 9.83 -12.54 -0.67
C TYR A 219 11.14 -13.33 -0.66
N GLY A 220 11.97 -13.14 -1.69
CA GLY A 220 13.25 -13.83 -1.86
C GLY A 220 13.15 -15.33 -2.20
N ALA A 221 11.95 -15.87 -2.41
CA ALA A 221 11.80 -17.24 -2.88
C ALA A 221 11.97 -17.30 -4.40
N ALA A 222 12.67 -18.32 -4.88
CA ALA A 222 12.93 -18.49 -6.31
C ALA A 222 11.67 -18.42 -7.16
N GLY A 223 11.68 -17.54 -8.16
CA GLY A 223 10.55 -17.28 -9.06
C GLY A 223 9.47 -16.39 -8.48
N ASN A 224 9.57 -15.91 -7.25
CA ASN A 224 8.66 -14.89 -6.72
C ASN A 224 8.99 -13.54 -7.36
N ARG A 225 7.95 -12.81 -7.72
CA ARG A 225 8.04 -11.43 -8.18
C ARG A 225 7.17 -10.60 -7.27
N GLU A 226 7.80 -9.83 -6.39
CA GLU A 226 7.09 -9.10 -5.33
C GLU A 226 6.07 -8.11 -5.92
N TRP A 227 6.44 -7.41 -6.98
CA TRP A 227 5.58 -6.44 -7.66
C TRP A 227 4.25 -7.03 -8.16
N GLN A 228 4.21 -8.34 -8.51
CA GLN A 228 2.98 -9.01 -8.95
C GLN A 228 1.94 -9.19 -7.84
N GLN A 229 2.33 -8.96 -6.58
CA GLN A 229 1.45 -9.03 -5.42
C GLN A 229 0.85 -7.67 -5.05
N TYR A 230 1.41 -6.57 -5.55
CA TYR A 230 0.98 -5.23 -5.20
C TYR A 230 -0.42 -4.94 -5.74
N PHE A 231 -0.65 -5.25 -7.02
CA PHE A 231 -1.96 -5.21 -7.63
C PHE A 231 -2.38 -6.64 -8.01
N LEU A 232 -3.48 -7.12 -7.46
CA LEU A 232 -4.01 -8.45 -7.78
C LEU A 232 -5.23 -8.28 -8.71
N PRO A 233 -5.38 -9.11 -9.76
CA PRO A 233 -6.60 -9.13 -10.53
C PRO A 233 -7.79 -9.62 -9.67
N ASP A 234 -9.01 -9.31 -10.08
CA ASP A 234 -10.24 -9.73 -9.39
C ASP A 234 -10.68 -11.17 -9.70
N ASP A 235 -9.74 -11.99 -10.22
CA ASP A 235 -9.86 -13.42 -10.48
C ASP A 235 -8.51 -14.13 -10.25
N ASN A 236 -8.46 -15.45 -10.52
CA ASN A 236 -7.24 -16.26 -10.45
C ASN A 236 -6.74 -16.76 -11.81
N GLU A 237 -7.38 -16.33 -12.89
CA GLU A 237 -7.14 -16.82 -14.26
C GLU A 237 -6.35 -15.81 -15.09
N THR A 238 -6.58 -14.52 -14.85
CA THR A 238 -5.82 -13.43 -15.52
C THR A 238 -4.32 -13.60 -15.28
N PRO A 239 -3.50 -13.74 -16.35
CA PRO A 239 -2.05 -13.86 -16.18
C PRO A 239 -1.45 -12.55 -15.62
N PRO A 240 -0.31 -12.61 -14.93
CA PRO A 240 0.40 -11.40 -14.54
C PRO A 240 0.85 -10.63 -15.79
N ARG A 241 1.08 -9.32 -15.65
CA ARG A 241 1.79 -8.55 -16.68
C ARG A 241 3.14 -9.20 -16.96
N GLU A 242 3.59 -9.14 -18.18
CA GLU A 242 4.88 -9.74 -18.59
C GLU A 242 6.07 -9.04 -17.94
N ARG A 243 5.93 -7.74 -17.66
CA ARG A 243 6.98 -6.90 -17.05
C ARG A 243 6.38 -5.96 -16.00
N CYS A 244 7.19 -5.62 -15.01
CA CYS A 244 6.85 -4.57 -14.07
C CYS A 244 6.71 -3.23 -14.80
N PRO A 245 5.62 -2.49 -14.58
CA PRO A 245 5.45 -1.18 -15.21
C PRO A 245 6.34 -0.07 -14.62
N LEU A 246 6.95 -0.30 -13.45
CA LEU A 246 7.85 0.67 -12.83
C LEU A 246 9.19 0.71 -13.57
N HIS A 247 9.63 1.89 -13.97
CA HIS A 247 10.94 2.16 -14.54
C HIS A 247 11.83 2.83 -13.51
N ILE A 248 12.84 2.11 -13.04
CA ILE A 248 13.82 2.65 -12.10
C ILE A 248 14.84 3.44 -12.92
N VAL A 249 14.93 4.74 -12.67
CA VAL A 249 15.95 5.60 -13.25
C VAL A 249 17.19 5.47 -12.36
N GLY A 250 18.25 4.86 -12.88
CA GLY A 250 19.56 4.87 -12.19
C GLY A 250 20.02 6.31 -11.97
N ASP A 251 20.91 6.51 -10.99
CA ASP A 251 21.39 7.80 -10.52
C ASP A 251 21.41 8.86 -11.62
N ARG A 252 20.76 9.99 -11.37
CA ARG A 252 20.98 11.19 -12.18
C ARG A 252 22.48 11.48 -12.09
N GLU A 253 23.22 11.12 -13.16
CA GLU A 253 24.61 11.56 -13.29
C GLU A 253 24.66 13.04 -12.95
N GLY A 254 25.40 13.37 -11.87
CA GLY A 254 25.45 14.71 -11.32
C GLY A 254 25.88 15.72 -12.39
N GLY A 255 24.97 16.63 -12.69
CA GLY A 255 25.25 17.82 -13.47
C GLY A 255 25.69 18.97 -12.59
#